data_f853b1e0473ce9e65cfc9fe29ccb9227
#
_entry.id   f853b1e0473ce9e65cfc9fe29ccb9227
#
_cell.length_a   1.000
_cell.length_b   1.000
_cell.length_c   1.000
_cell.angle_alpha   90.00
_cell.angle_beta   90.00
_cell.angle_gamma   90.00
#
_symmetry.space_group_name_H-M   'P 1'
#
loop_
_entity.id
_entity.type
_entity.pdbx_description
1 polymer ?
#
loop_
_entity_poly.entity_id
_entity_poly.type
_entity_poly.pdbx_seq_one_letter_code
_entity_poly.pdbx_strand_id
1 'polypeptide(L)'
;MFPPIIGLLGRSRSGKDTVAGIIKELSNPIAGSDNGYITVRLSSPIKAAARSLFHFKDDQIEGNSKDIEDPYWKVTPRTVFQALTEDTMRYMGKDFFTRRLYKLYEEGSFGTHIIIPDIRYVHDIEEIRQRGGIVLKIERARSSHCQHACEDHIDAIDNIPIIHNDGSLEDLRMVVSTFVRSCRSRSSQTE
;
A
#
# COMPACT_ATOMS: atom_id res chain seq x y z
N MET A 1 -2.46 11.40 18.84
CA MET A 1 -3.01 10.06 18.47
C MET A 1 -2.40 9.63 17.15
N PHE A 2 -2.01 8.38 16.98
CA PHE A 2 -1.58 7.88 15.67
C PHE A 2 -2.73 8.01 14.65
N PRO A 3 -2.44 8.36 13.38
CA PRO A 3 -3.48 8.36 12.36
C PRO A 3 -4.05 6.94 12.18
N PRO A 4 -5.37 6.77 12.09
CA PRO A 4 -5.96 5.44 11.99
C PRO A 4 -5.58 4.73 10.68
N ILE A 5 -5.28 5.50 9.65
CA ILE A 5 -4.95 4.98 8.32
C ILE A 5 -3.70 5.66 7.79
N ILE A 6 -2.73 4.88 7.33
CA ILE A 6 -1.54 5.37 6.62
C ILE A 6 -1.54 4.78 5.20
N GLY A 7 -1.70 5.61 4.19
CA GLY A 7 -1.54 5.24 2.79
C GLY A 7 -0.10 5.45 2.33
N LEU A 8 0.48 4.49 1.61
CA LEU A 8 1.79 4.64 0.99
C LEU A 8 1.64 4.64 -0.53
N LEU A 9 2.05 5.76 -1.13
CA LEU A 9 2.09 6.00 -2.57
C LEU A 9 3.53 5.88 -3.06
N GLY A 10 3.74 5.44 -4.28
CA GLY A 10 5.08 5.40 -4.89
C GLY A 10 5.21 4.32 -5.94
N ARG A 11 6.21 4.44 -6.80
CA ARG A 11 6.48 3.52 -7.89
C ARG A 11 6.82 2.11 -7.42
N SER A 12 6.75 1.14 -8.33
CA SER A 12 7.19 -0.23 -8.05
C SER A 12 8.65 -0.23 -7.55
N ARG A 13 8.94 -1.04 -6.54
CA ARG A 13 10.27 -1.16 -5.91
C ARG A 13 10.80 0.13 -5.24
N SER A 14 9.96 1.12 -4.97
CA SER A 14 10.37 2.32 -4.21
C SER A 14 10.61 2.05 -2.71
N GLY A 15 10.20 0.90 -2.19
CA GLY A 15 10.39 0.51 -0.79
C GLY A 15 9.16 0.70 0.11
N LYS A 16 7.96 0.84 -0.45
CA LYS A 16 6.70 0.98 0.32
C LYS A 16 6.50 -0.13 1.35
N ASP A 17 6.77 -1.37 0.96
CA ASP A 17 6.62 -2.51 1.88
C ASP A 17 7.63 -2.46 3.03
N THR A 18 8.86 -2.00 2.75
CA THR A 18 9.89 -1.78 3.77
C THR A 18 9.46 -0.68 4.75
N VAL A 19 8.96 0.45 4.22
CA VAL A 19 8.43 1.56 5.05
C VAL A 19 7.25 1.08 5.90
N ALA A 20 6.31 0.33 5.32
CA ALA A 20 5.20 -0.26 6.06
C ALA A 20 5.67 -1.16 7.21
N GLY A 21 6.68 -2.00 6.96
CA GLY A 21 7.29 -2.87 7.97
C GLY A 21 7.92 -2.08 9.11
N ILE A 22 8.68 -1.02 8.80
CA ILE A 22 9.32 -0.15 9.79
C ILE A 22 8.26 0.60 10.62
N ILE A 23 7.23 1.18 10.00
CA ILE A 23 6.15 1.86 10.72
C ILE A 23 5.47 0.88 11.68
N LYS A 24 5.15 -0.31 11.21
CA LYS A 24 4.52 -1.36 12.02
C LYS A 24 5.37 -1.75 13.22
N GLU A 25 6.66 -1.94 13.03
CA GLU A 25 7.61 -2.29 14.11
C GLU A 25 7.72 -1.15 15.15
N LEU A 26 7.86 0.09 14.70
CA LEU A 26 8.03 1.24 15.58
C LEU A 26 6.75 1.69 16.29
N SER A 27 5.58 1.39 15.74
CA SER A 27 4.29 1.74 16.34
C SER A 27 3.76 0.68 17.31
N ASN A 28 4.31 -0.54 17.29
CA ASN A 28 3.98 -1.61 18.20
C ASN A 28 4.98 -1.69 19.37
N PRO A 29 4.86 -0.85 20.40
CA PRO A 29 5.87 -0.76 21.45
C PRO A 29 5.90 -1.96 22.40
N ILE A 30 4.88 -2.82 22.39
CA ILE A 30 4.77 -3.97 23.30
C ILE A 30 4.19 -5.15 22.50
N ALA A 31 4.95 -6.26 22.44
CA ALA A 31 4.44 -7.50 21.92
C ALA A 31 3.19 -7.94 22.73
N GLY A 32 2.04 -7.98 22.06
CA GLY A 32 0.77 -8.36 22.68
C GLY A 32 -0.27 -7.24 22.82
N SER A 33 0.01 -6.00 22.41
CA SER A 33 -1.02 -4.96 22.33
C SER A 33 -1.76 -5.06 20.99
N ASP A 34 -3.09 -5.20 21.01
CA ASP A 34 -3.98 -5.21 19.84
C ASP A 34 -4.04 -3.86 19.07
N ASN A 35 -3.26 -2.86 19.50
CA ASN A 35 -3.29 -1.49 19.00
C ASN A 35 -2.22 -1.19 17.93
N GLY A 36 -1.61 -2.21 17.34
CA GLY A 36 -0.62 -2.03 16.29
C GLY A 36 -1.21 -1.88 14.90
N TYR A 37 -0.43 -1.26 14.00
CA TYR A 37 -0.80 -1.24 12.59
C TYR A 37 -0.77 -2.64 11.97
N ILE A 38 -1.78 -2.94 11.18
CA ILE A 38 -1.78 -4.06 10.25
C ILE A 38 -1.65 -3.56 8.81
N THR A 39 -1.06 -4.37 7.95
CA THR A 39 -0.94 -4.04 6.52
C THR A 39 -2.10 -4.67 5.76
N VAL A 40 -2.88 -3.84 5.07
CA VAL A 40 -4.00 -4.25 4.22
C VAL A 40 -3.78 -3.71 2.81
N ARG A 41 -3.93 -4.56 1.78
CA ARG A 41 -3.70 -4.17 0.38
C ARG A 41 -5.00 -4.11 -0.40
N LEU A 42 -5.16 -3.07 -1.21
CA LEU A 42 -6.26 -2.94 -2.18
C LEU A 42 -6.24 -4.08 -3.20
N SER A 43 -5.04 -4.54 -3.59
CA SER A 43 -4.84 -5.61 -4.57
C SER A 43 -5.09 -7.02 -4.03
N SER A 44 -5.23 -7.22 -2.73
CA SER A 44 -5.39 -8.58 -2.15
C SER A 44 -6.53 -9.39 -2.75
N PRO A 45 -7.73 -8.85 -2.99
CA PRO A 45 -8.83 -9.64 -3.58
C PRO A 45 -8.55 -10.08 -5.02
N ILE A 46 -7.85 -9.26 -5.80
CA ILE A 46 -7.44 -9.62 -7.17
C ILE A 46 -6.44 -10.76 -7.17
N LYS A 47 -5.46 -10.71 -6.28
CA LYS A 47 -4.48 -11.79 -6.13
C LYS A 47 -5.12 -13.10 -5.69
N ALA A 48 -6.08 -13.03 -4.76
CA ALA A 48 -6.85 -14.19 -4.33
C ALA A 48 -7.69 -14.78 -5.47
N ALA A 49 -8.36 -13.93 -6.26
CA ALA A 49 -9.12 -14.35 -7.44
C ALA A 49 -8.21 -15.01 -8.49
N ALA A 50 -7.06 -14.40 -8.80
CA ALA A 50 -6.10 -14.96 -9.75
C ALA A 50 -5.55 -16.30 -9.27
N ARG A 51 -5.24 -16.44 -7.98
CA ARG A 51 -4.85 -17.72 -7.38
C ARG A 51 -5.93 -18.79 -7.61
N SER A 52 -7.17 -18.46 -7.34
CA SER A 52 -8.30 -19.39 -7.47
C SER A 52 -8.56 -19.77 -8.92
N LEU A 53 -8.54 -18.82 -9.85
CA LEU A 53 -8.86 -19.01 -11.26
C LEU A 53 -7.74 -19.70 -12.04
N PHE A 54 -6.49 -19.33 -11.81
CA PHE A 54 -5.33 -19.74 -12.58
C PHE A 54 -4.43 -20.74 -11.86
N HIS A 55 -4.71 -21.05 -10.60
CA HIS A 55 -3.88 -21.89 -9.73
C HIS A 55 -2.42 -21.42 -9.62
N PHE A 56 -2.20 -20.10 -9.68
CA PHE A 56 -0.87 -19.53 -9.53
C PHE A 56 -0.26 -19.85 -8.16
N LYS A 57 1.03 -20.18 -8.16
CA LYS A 57 1.81 -20.46 -6.95
C LYS A 57 2.16 -19.17 -6.19
N ASP A 58 2.61 -19.30 -4.95
CA ASP A 58 2.98 -18.17 -4.11
C ASP A 58 4.03 -17.26 -4.73
N ASP A 59 5.04 -17.81 -5.39
CA ASP A 59 6.07 -17.04 -6.08
C ASP A 59 5.52 -16.24 -7.28
N GLN A 60 4.50 -16.74 -7.94
CA GLN A 60 3.79 -16.06 -9.03
C GLN A 60 2.83 -14.97 -8.51
N ILE A 61 2.34 -15.09 -7.27
CA ILE A 61 1.42 -14.11 -6.65
C ILE A 61 2.21 -13.05 -5.88
N GLU A 62 3.16 -13.44 -5.02
CA GLU A 62 3.86 -12.52 -4.10
C GLU A 62 5.37 -12.44 -4.40
N GLY A 63 5.92 -13.39 -5.11
CA GLY A 63 7.35 -13.52 -5.38
C GLY A 63 7.85 -12.81 -6.64
N ASN A 64 8.93 -13.32 -7.19
CA ASN A 64 9.65 -12.74 -8.33
C ASN A 64 9.15 -13.22 -9.69
N SER A 65 8.34 -14.28 -9.74
CA SER A 65 7.83 -14.88 -10.99
C SER A 65 6.59 -14.17 -11.56
N LYS A 66 6.23 -13.00 -11.04
CA LYS A 66 5.06 -12.21 -11.53
C LYS A 66 5.18 -11.78 -12.99
N ASP A 67 6.39 -11.57 -13.45
CA ASP A 67 6.72 -11.09 -14.79
C ASP A 67 7.18 -12.24 -15.73
N ILE A 68 7.16 -13.48 -15.24
CA ILE A 68 7.51 -14.67 -15.99
C ILE A 68 6.22 -15.28 -16.56
N GLU A 69 6.21 -15.55 -17.86
CA GLU A 69 5.07 -16.19 -18.51
C GLU A 69 4.81 -17.59 -17.93
N ASP A 70 3.58 -17.84 -17.53
CA ASP A 70 3.16 -19.18 -17.11
C ASP A 70 3.12 -20.12 -18.33
N PRO A 71 3.78 -21.28 -18.28
CA PRO A 71 3.90 -22.16 -19.44
C PRO A 71 2.57 -22.77 -19.89
N TYR A 72 1.59 -22.88 -19.00
CA TYR A 72 0.26 -23.42 -19.32
C TYR A 72 -0.66 -22.33 -19.85
N TRP A 73 -0.77 -21.20 -19.15
CA TRP A 73 -1.70 -20.10 -19.45
C TRP A 73 -1.20 -19.16 -20.55
N LYS A 74 0.10 -19.19 -20.88
CA LYS A 74 0.75 -18.30 -21.89
C LYS A 74 0.55 -16.83 -21.63
N VAL A 75 0.44 -16.47 -20.34
CA VAL A 75 0.35 -15.10 -19.84
C VAL A 75 1.19 -14.95 -18.58
N THR A 76 1.61 -13.72 -18.26
CA THR A 76 2.27 -13.48 -16.99
C THR A 76 1.22 -13.28 -15.87
N PRO A 77 1.49 -13.66 -14.63
CA PRO A 77 0.61 -13.37 -13.50
C PRO A 77 0.29 -11.87 -13.39
N ARG A 78 1.26 -11.00 -13.66
CA ARG A 78 1.05 -9.55 -13.66
C ARG A 78 -0.01 -9.12 -14.67
N THR A 79 0.01 -9.61 -15.88
CA THR A 79 -1.00 -9.34 -16.92
C THR A 79 -2.40 -9.74 -16.44
N VAL A 80 -2.50 -10.90 -15.78
CA VAL A 80 -3.78 -11.36 -15.20
C VAL A 80 -4.27 -10.41 -14.11
N PHE A 81 -3.38 -9.99 -13.18
CA PHE A 81 -3.79 -9.05 -12.12
C PHE A 81 -4.26 -7.72 -12.70
N GLN A 82 -3.61 -7.22 -13.74
CA GLN A 82 -3.98 -5.98 -14.41
C GLN A 82 -5.34 -6.11 -15.09
N ALA A 83 -5.55 -7.15 -15.90
CA ALA A 83 -6.82 -7.40 -16.58
C ALA A 83 -7.98 -7.52 -15.58
N LEU A 84 -7.83 -8.31 -14.52
CA LEU A 84 -8.85 -8.46 -13.48
C LEU A 84 -9.14 -7.15 -12.77
N THR A 85 -8.11 -6.33 -12.51
CA THR A 85 -8.27 -5.02 -11.87
C THR A 85 -9.03 -4.06 -12.78
N GLU A 86 -8.61 -3.93 -14.05
CA GLU A 86 -9.20 -3.03 -15.03
C GLU A 86 -10.66 -3.38 -15.31
N ASP A 87 -10.97 -4.67 -15.54
CA ASP A 87 -12.34 -5.10 -15.77
C ASP A 87 -13.22 -4.92 -14.53
N THR A 88 -12.70 -5.24 -13.33
CA THR A 88 -13.46 -4.98 -12.09
C THR A 88 -13.77 -3.50 -11.96
N MET A 89 -12.80 -2.60 -12.17
CA MET A 89 -13.01 -1.15 -12.09
C MET A 89 -13.92 -0.63 -13.20
N ARG A 90 -13.89 -1.23 -14.39
CA ARG A 90 -14.77 -0.87 -15.52
C ARG A 90 -16.24 -1.12 -15.19
N TYR A 91 -16.56 -2.27 -14.60
CA TYR A 91 -17.94 -2.68 -14.35
C TYR A 91 -18.47 -2.25 -12.98
N MET A 92 -17.61 -2.16 -11.97
CA MET A 92 -18.01 -1.88 -10.57
C MET A 92 -17.70 -0.45 -10.11
N GLY A 93 -17.00 0.34 -10.93
CA GLY A 93 -16.54 1.70 -10.59
C GLY A 93 -15.07 1.74 -10.20
N LYS A 94 -14.43 2.88 -10.50
CA LYS A 94 -12.98 3.09 -10.28
C LYS A 94 -12.58 2.97 -8.81
N ASP A 95 -13.48 3.27 -7.91
CA ASP A 95 -13.32 3.27 -6.46
C ASP A 95 -13.69 1.92 -5.78
N PHE A 96 -13.99 0.88 -6.56
CA PHE A 96 -14.48 -0.40 -6.06
C PHE A 96 -13.59 -0.99 -4.95
N PHE A 97 -12.27 -1.05 -5.16
CA PHE A 97 -11.35 -1.66 -4.19
C PHE A 97 -11.24 -0.83 -2.92
N THR A 98 -11.28 0.48 -3.04
CA THR A 98 -11.25 1.41 -1.92
C THR A 98 -12.53 1.30 -1.11
N ARG A 99 -13.70 1.31 -1.75
CA ARG A 99 -15.00 1.07 -1.07
C ARG A 99 -15.05 -0.27 -0.37
N ARG A 100 -14.57 -1.35 -1.04
CA ARG A 100 -14.50 -2.67 -0.44
C ARG A 100 -13.62 -2.69 0.80
N LEU A 101 -12.44 -2.07 0.76
CA LEU A 101 -11.54 -2.00 1.89
C LEU A 101 -12.20 -1.29 3.06
N TYR A 102 -12.81 -0.13 2.84
CA TYR A 102 -13.45 0.63 3.92
C TYR A 102 -14.70 -0.03 4.47
N LYS A 103 -15.48 -0.69 3.64
CA LYS A 103 -16.58 -1.54 4.14
C LYS A 103 -16.07 -2.54 5.18
N LEU A 104 -15.01 -3.28 4.87
CA LEU A 104 -14.43 -4.25 5.79
C LEU A 104 -13.77 -3.60 7.02
N TYR A 105 -13.18 -2.42 6.86
CA TYR A 105 -12.59 -1.66 7.96
C TYR A 105 -13.68 -1.21 8.95
N GLU A 106 -14.77 -0.67 8.46
CA GLU A 106 -15.93 -0.22 9.26
C GLU A 106 -16.65 -1.39 9.93
N GLU A 107 -16.67 -2.57 9.31
CA GLU A 107 -17.18 -3.82 9.89
C GLU A 107 -16.23 -4.44 10.94
N GLY A 108 -15.08 -3.80 11.22
CA GLY A 108 -14.12 -4.28 12.21
C GLY A 108 -13.28 -5.49 11.77
N SER A 109 -13.26 -5.81 10.47
CA SER A 109 -12.48 -6.94 9.93
C SER A 109 -10.97 -6.75 10.06
N PHE A 110 -10.53 -5.51 10.28
CA PHE A 110 -9.13 -5.13 10.47
C PHE A 110 -9.00 -4.37 11.77
N GLY A 111 -8.10 -4.44 12.59
CA GLY A 111 -7.95 -3.60 13.78
C GLY A 111 -8.16 -2.10 13.50
N THR A 112 -8.01 -1.25 14.48
CA THR A 112 -8.30 0.20 14.39
C THR A 112 -7.25 0.99 13.60
N HIS A 113 -6.06 0.41 13.34
CA HIS A 113 -4.96 1.08 12.65
C HIS A 113 -4.46 0.24 11.47
N ILE A 114 -4.53 0.80 10.25
CA ILE A 114 -4.13 0.10 9.03
C ILE A 114 -3.10 0.89 8.20
N ILE A 115 -2.21 0.14 7.53
CA ILE A 115 -1.30 0.67 6.50
C ILE A 115 -1.74 0.10 5.15
N ILE A 116 -1.93 0.97 4.16
CA ILE A 116 -2.31 0.61 2.79
C ILE A 116 -1.10 0.91 1.88
N PRO A 117 -0.27 -0.09 1.51
CA PRO A 117 1.00 0.16 0.81
C PRO A 117 0.86 0.27 -0.72
N ASP A 118 -0.33 0.11 -1.27
CA ASP A 118 -0.59 0.06 -2.71
C ASP A 118 -1.58 1.11 -3.21
N ILE A 119 -1.54 2.31 -2.61
CA ILE A 119 -2.28 3.49 -3.07
C ILE A 119 -1.79 3.91 -4.45
N ARG A 120 -2.72 4.26 -5.36
CA ARG A 120 -2.40 4.61 -6.74
C ARG A 120 -3.18 5.80 -7.29
N TYR A 121 -4.39 6.04 -6.82
CA TYR A 121 -5.32 7.01 -7.40
C TYR A 121 -5.64 8.15 -6.44
N VAL A 122 -6.03 9.29 -7.00
CA VAL A 122 -6.42 10.49 -6.22
C VAL A 122 -7.58 10.17 -5.29
N HIS A 123 -8.57 9.40 -5.74
CA HIS A 123 -9.70 9.02 -4.89
C HIS A 123 -9.29 8.18 -3.67
N ASP A 124 -8.25 7.33 -3.77
CA ASP A 124 -7.72 6.60 -2.62
C ASP A 124 -7.19 7.56 -1.55
N ILE A 125 -6.50 8.62 -2.00
CA ILE A 125 -5.92 9.64 -1.13
C ILE A 125 -7.01 10.45 -0.42
N GLU A 126 -8.02 10.86 -1.16
CA GLU A 126 -9.16 11.62 -0.65
C GLU A 126 -9.92 10.84 0.42
N GLU A 127 -10.21 9.58 0.15
CA GLU A 127 -10.88 8.68 1.09
C GLU A 127 -10.07 8.46 2.38
N ILE A 128 -8.74 8.31 2.28
CA ILE A 128 -7.86 8.21 3.45
C ILE A 128 -7.93 9.49 4.29
N ARG A 129 -7.83 10.65 3.64
CA ARG A 129 -7.85 11.95 4.32
C ARG A 129 -9.18 12.23 5.01
N GLN A 130 -10.30 11.92 4.35
CA GLN A 130 -11.65 12.07 4.92
C GLN A 130 -11.85 11.25 6.20
N ARG A 131 -11.13 10.13 6.34
CA ARG A 131 -11.16 9.27 7.54
C ARG A 131 -10.08 9.61 8.56
N GLY A 132 -9.48 10.80 8.48
CA GLY A 132 -8.45 11.23 9.40
C GLY A 132 -7.11 10.53 9.23
N GLY A 133 -6.93 9.81 8.13
CA GLY A 133 -5.67 9.17 7.76
C GLY A 133 -4.70 10.13 7.05
N ILE A 134 -3.51 9.65 6.81
CA ILE A 134 -2.45 10.38 6.09
C ILE A 134 -1.91 9.54 4.94
N VAL A 135 -1.37 10.23 3.94
CA VAL A 135 -0.67 9.58 2.83
C VAL A 135 0.77 10.05 2.77
N LEU A 136 1.68 9.14 2.52
CA LEU A 136 3.11 9.39 2.34
C LEU A 136 3.51 8.90 0.94
N LYS A 137 4.28 9.71 0.22
CA LYS A 137 4.89 9.32 -1.06
C LYS A 137 6.29 8.79 -0.80
N ILE A 138 6.59 7.60 -1.30
CA ILE A 138 7.90 6.97 -1.17
C ILE A 138 8.60 7.07 -2.53
N GLU A 139 9.69 7.82 -2.58
CA GLU A 139 10.50 8.03 -3.77
C GLU A 139 11.86 7.35 -3.64
N ARG A 140 12.32 6.76 -4.73
CA ARG A 140 13.65 6.18 -4.88
C ARG A 140 14.18 6.46 -6.26
N ALA A 141 15.34 7.12 -6.37
CA ALA A 141 15.93 7.55 -7.64
C ALA A 141 16.19 6.40 -8.62
N ARG A 142 16.41 5.17 -8.12
CA ARG A 142 16.63 3.95 -8.92
C ARG A 142 15.41 3.04 -8.98
N SER A 143 14.20 3.52 -8.65
CA SER A 143 13.00 2.71 -8.82
C SER A 143 12.78 2.43 -10.31
N SER A 144 12.51 1.16 -10.65
CA SER A 144 12.25 0.77 -12.03
C SER A 144 11.03 1.51 -12.57
N HIS A 145 11.18 2.16 -13.73
CA HIS A 145 10.04 2.59 -14.50
C HIS A 145 9.28 1.34 -15.00
N CYS A 146 8.24 0.96 -14.32
CA CYS A 146 7.25 0.08 -14.92
C CYS A 146 6.47 0.95 -15.91
N GLN A 147 6.48 0.63 -17.20
CA GLN A 147 5.78 1.37 -18.27
C GLN A 147 4.24 1.22 -18.17
N HIS A 148 3.68 1.27 -16.97
CA HIS A 148 2.25 1.11 -16.79
C HIS A 148 1.59 2.47 -16.56
N ALA A 149 0.53 2.76 -17.30
CA ALA A 149 -0.23 4.02 -17.24
C ALA A 149 -0.67 4.42 -15.81
N CYS A 150 -0.79 3.45 -14.89
CA CYS A 150 -1.11 3.76 -13.49
C CYS A 150 0.07 4.30 -12.67
N GLU A 151 1.32 4.23 -13.17
CA GLU A 151 2.48 4.84 -12.49
C GLU A 151 2.74 6.28 -12.96
N ASP A 152 2.29 6.65 -14.15
CA ASP A 152 2.42 8.02 -14.66
C ASP A 152 1.57 9.01 -13.86
N HIS A 153 0.44 8.55 -13.31
CA HIS A 153 -0.42 9.37 -12.46
C HIS A 153 0.18 9.68 -11.08
N ILE A 154 1.08 8.83 -10.58
CA ILE A 154 1.69 8.99 -9.25
C ILE A 154 2.55 10.24 -9.18
N ASP A 155 3.24 10.58 -10.25
CA ASP A 155 4.13 11.75 -10.30
C ASP A 155 3.34 13.06 -10.35
N ALA A 156 2.14 13.04 -10.92
CA ALA A 156 1.26 14.20 -11.01
C ALA A 156 0.51 14.52 -9.70
N ILE A 157 0.67 13.68 -8.68
CA ILE A 157 0.01 13.88 -7.38
C ILE A 157 0.92 14.71 -6.49
N ASP A 158 0.53 15.97 -6.28
CA ASP A 158 1.22 16.95 -5.47
C ASP A 158 0.68 17.01 -4.02
N ASN A 159 1.36 17.78 -3.17
CA ASN A 159 0.96 18.05 -1.78
C ASN A 159 0.85 16.81 -0.88
N ILE A 160 1.74 15.84 -1.11
CA ILE A 160 1.93 14.67 -0.26
C ILE A 160 3.34 14.72 0.34
N PRO A 161 3.50 14.53 1.67
CA PRO A 161 4.82 14.41 2.27
C PRO A 161 5.63 13.26 1.63
N ILE A 162 6.89 13.55 1.29
CA ILE A 162 7.77 12.60 0.59
C ILE A 162 8.77 12.01 1.57
N ILE A 163 8.96 10.71 1.49
CA ILE A 163 10.08 9.99 2.08
C ILE A 163 11.01 9.54 0.95
N HIS A 164 12.23 10.08 0.93
CA HIS A 164 13.27 9.65 0.01
C HIS A 164 13.95 8.38 0.53
N ASN A 165 14.05 7.38 -0.31
CA ASN A 165 14.64 6.06 -0.01
C ASN A 165 15.86 5.80 -0.92
N ASP A 166 16.80 6.72 -0.94
CA ASP A 166 17.99 6.65 -1.80
C ASP A 166 19.24 6.14 -1.05
N GLY A 167 19.16 6.12 0.29
CA GLY A 167 20.22 5.69 1.17
C GLY A 167 20.15 4.21 1.57
N SER A 168 20.80 3.90 2.67
CA SER A 168 20.77 2.58 3.30
C SER A 168 19.42 2.28 3.98
N LEU A 169 19.23 1.04 4.38
CA LEU A 169 18.06 0.66 5.19
C LEU A 169 18.04 1.39 6.53
N GLU A 170 19.22 1.69 7.09
CA GLU A 170 19.34 2.40 8.37
C GLU A 170 18.94 3.88 8.21
N ASP A 171 19.35 4.53 7.12
CA ASP A 171 18.89 5.89 6.79
C ASP A 171 17.38 5.95 6.64
N LEU A 172 16.79 5.02 5.90
CA LEU A 172 15.35 4.91 5.76
C LEU A 172 14.66 4.73 7.11
N ARG A 173 15.19 3.86 7.97
CA ARG A 173 14.69 3.62 9.31
C ARG A 173 14.72 4.89 10.17
N MET A 174 15.78 5.69 10.06
CA MET A 174 15.91 6.96 10.77
C MET A 174 14.84 7.96 10.33
N VAL A 175 14.63 8.12 9.02
CA VAL A 175 13.59 9.02 8.46
C VAL A 175 12.20 8.59 8.91
N VAL A 176 11.88 7.30 8.78
CA VAL A 176 10.58 6.75 9.20
C VAL A 176 10.39 6.89 10.71
N SER A 177 11.45 6.71 11.52
CA SER A 177 11.40 6.89 12.98
C SER A 177 11.04 8.34 13.35
N THR A 178 11.61 9.31 12.64
CA THR A 178 11.31 10.73 12.84
C THR A 178 9.84 11.01 12.52
N PHE A 179 9.32 10.46 11.42
CA PHE A 179 7.91 10.56 11.08
C PHE A 179 7.00 9.94 12.17
N VAL A 180 7.27 8.72 12.61
CA VAL A 180 6.50 8.03 13.67
C VAL A 180 6.51 8.84 14.98
N ARG A 181 7.66 9.44 15.35
CA ARG A 181 7.76 10.32 16.53
C ARG A 181 6.91 11.59 16.38
N SER A 182 6.91 12.22 15.20
CA SER A 182 6.08 13.39 14.94
C SER A 182 4.57 13.11 15.06
N CYS A 183 4.14 11.90 14.67
CA CYS A 183 2.77 11.45 14.88
C CYS A 183 2.44 11.31 16.39
N ARG A 184 3.39 10.89 17.21
CA ARG A 184 3.20 10.78 18.67
C ARG A 184 3.09 12.15 19.35
N SER A 185 3.95 13.11 18.98
CA SER A 185 3.98 14.43 19.64
C SER A 185 2.75 15.30 19.36
N ARG A 186 2.08 15.14 18.22
CA ARG A 186 0.81 15.83 17.94
C ARG A 186 -0.34 15.39 18.86
N SER A 187 -0.21 14.26 19.54
CA SER A 187 -1.19 13.75 20.50
C SER A 187 -1.17 14.45 21.85
N SER A 188 -0.06 15.11 22.22
CA SER A 188 0.13 15.73 23.54
C SER A 188 -0.29 17.21 23.59
N GLN A 189 -0.78 17.77 22.48
CA GLN A 189 -1.17 19.18 22.38
C GLN A 189 -2.67 19.42 22.27
N THR A 190 -3.48 18.35 22.38
CA THR A 190 -4.95 18.43 22.25
C THR A 190 -5.67 17.98 23.53
N GLU A 191 -5.00 18.04 24.70
CA GLU A 191 -5.62 17.93 26.03
C GLU A 191 -5.72 19.29 26.71
#